data_9f33b02815e4aadbf5da4d05b703cb57
#
_entry.id   9f33b02815e4aadbf5da4d05b703cb57
#
_cell.length_a   1.000
_cell.length_b   1.000
_cell.length_c   1.000
_cell.angle_alpha   90.00
_cell.angle_beta   90.00
_cell.angle_gamma   90.00
#
_symmetry.space_group_name_H-M   'P 1'
#
loop_
_entity.id
_entity.type
_entity.pdbx_description
1 polymer ?
#
loop_
_entity_poly.entity_id
_entity_poly.type
_entity_poly.pdbx_seq_one_letter_code
_entity_poly.pdbx_strand_id
1 'polypeptide(L)'
;MLALLNNEASHRGVPSCVMTFEPHPRDHFANQHQKPELAPARIATLRDKLEELARCGVDQCVVMPFSTRLAALSPQAFIEDILVAQLGVRYVLVGDDFRFGARRAGDYAMIDAAGQRLGFDVARMQSYEVHGTRVSSSTVREALAAGDMARAAALLGRPYAISGHVVHGRKLGRELGASAAGAGDGFRTLNLRFPHWKPAASGIFAVHVYGLMPDGTPLPGVANLGVRPSVDPNDVNGGRVLLETHCLDWPAALSNHLGSKEAYGKILRVELLHKLHGELKYDSLDALTRGIDRD
;
A
#
# COMPACT_ATOMS: atom_id res chain seq x y z
N MET A 1 -6.71 -9.02 15.18
CA MET A 1 -6.57 -7.72 15.87
C MET A 1 -7.79 -6.84 15.64
N LEU A 2 -8.17 -6.47 14.40
CA LEU A 2 -9.31 -5.58 14.15
C LEU A 2 -10.65 -6.16 14.62
N ALA A 3 -10.91 -7.45 14.39
CA ALA A 3 -12.12 -8.10 14.89
C ALA A 3 -12.22 -8.04 16.44
N LEU A 4 -11.10 -8.24 17.14
CA LEU A 4 -11.07 -8.09 18.60
C LEU A 4 -11.31 -6.63 19.01
N LEU A 5 -10.69 -5.67 18.33
CA LEU A 5 -10.90 -4.24 18.56
C LEU A 5 -12.39 -3.86 18.40
N ASN A 6 -13.02 -4.29 17.31
CA ASN A 6 -14.41 -4.00 17.03
C ASN A 6 -15.36 -4.63 18.08
N ASN A 7 -15.08 -5.87 18.51
CA ASN A 7 -15.85 -6.52 19.57
C ASN A 7 -15.73 -5.76 20.90
N GLU A 8 -14.52 -5.35 21.28
CA GLU A 8 -14.28 -4.59 22.51
C GLU A 8 -14.95 -3.20 22.47
N ALA A 9 -14.87 -2.53 21.31
CA ALA A 9 -15.53 -1.26 21.09
C ALA A 9 -17.05 -1.38 21.21
N SER A 10 -17.64 -2.38 20.56
CA SER A 10 -19.07 -2.68 20.62
C SER A 10 -19.52 -3.00 22.05
N HIS A 11 -18.77 -3.83 22.77
CA HIS A 11 -19.07 -4.20 24.16
C HIS A 11 -19.06 -2.97 25.10
N ARG A 12 -18.20 -2.00 24.84
CA ARG A 12 -18.09 -0.75 25.62
C ARG A 12 -19.01 0.37 25.14
N GLY A 13 -19.74 0.17 24.03
CA GLY A 13 -20.59 1.20 23.46
C GLY A 13 -19.81 2.42 22.94
N VAL A 14 -18.58 2.21 22.43
CA VAL A 14 -17.72 3.27 21.89
C VAL A 14 -17.29 2.90 20.46
N PRO A 15 -16.94 3.88 19.60
CA PRO A 15 -16.43 3.57 18.28
C PRO A 15 -15.05 2.91 18.32
N SER A 16 -14.84 1.95 17.43
CA SER A 16 -13.49 1.39 17.19
C SER A 16 -12.62 2.42 16.46
N CYS A 17 -11.37 2.56 16.91
CA CYS A 17 -10.44 3.52 16.33
C CYS A 17 -9.06 2.90 16.10
N VAL A 18 -8.51 3.09 14.91
CA VAL A 18 -7.12 2.72 14.60
C VAL A 18 -6.29 3.99 14.46
N MET A 19 -5.20 4.09 15.23
CA MET A 19 -4.20 5.14 15.06
C MET A 19 -3.10 4.67 14.10
N THR A 20 -2.77 5.50 13.11
CA THR A 20 -1.65 5.30 12.20
C THR A 20 -0.88 6.60 11.98
N PHE A 21 0.29 6.50 11.36
CA PHE A 21 1.16 7.65 11.12
C PHE A 21 1.46 7.81 9.64
N GLU A 22 1.45 9.08 9.17
CA GLU A 22 1.90 9.44 7.82
C GLU A 22 2.68 10.77 7.89
N PRO A 23 3.95 10.83 7.42
CA PRO A 23 4.71 9.70 6.89
C PRO A 23 4.94 8.61 7.94
N HIS A 24 5.28 7.40 7.48
CA HIS A 24 5.63 6.31 8.38
C HIS A 24 6.85 6.70 9.23
N PRO A 25 6.91 6.38 10.53
CA PRO A 25 8.02 6.79 11.41
C PRO A 25 9.42 6.49 10.85
N ARG A 26 9.62 5.30 10.27
CA ARG A 26 10.90 4.93 9.67
C ARG A 26 11.24 5.73 8.41
N ASP A 27 10.22 6.16 7.62
CA ASP A 27 10.44 7.04 6.47
C ASP A 27 10.87 8.44 6.95
N HIS A 28 10.21 8.95 8.01
CA HIS A 28 10.59 10.22 8.62
C HIS A 28 12.06 10.24 9.08
N PHE A 29 12.49 9.21 9.83
CA PHE A 29 13.87 9.12 10.30
C PHE A 29 14.87 8.90 9.16
N ALA A 30 14.53 8.08 8.16
CA ALA A 30 15.37 7.88 7.00
C ALA A 30 15.62 9.21 6.24
N ASN A 31 14.56 10.00 6.05
CA ASN A 31 14.66 11.32 5.45
C ASN A 31 15.47 12.30 6.30
N GLN A 32 15.24 12.33 7.62
CA GLN A 32 15.97 13.18 8.55
C GLN A 32 17.48 12.89 8.54
N HIS A 33 17.86 11.62 8.41
CA HIS A 33 19.25 11.20 8.31
C HIS A 33 19.82 11.25 6.89
N GLN A 34 19.03 11.69 5.89
CA GLN A 34 19.41 11.67 4.47
C GLN A 34 19.85 10.28 3.98
N LYS A 35 19.21 9.22 4.52
CA LYS A 35 19.45 7.81 4.22
C LYS A 35 18.16 7.11 3.80
N PRO A 36 17.65 7.42 2.60
CA PRO A 36 16.37 6.87 2.13
C PRO A 36 16.37 5.33 2.04
N GLU A 37 17.55 4.71 1.89
CA GLU A 37 17.69 3.26 1.87
C GLU A 37 17.27 2.58 3.18
N LEU A 38 17.27 3.30 4.30
CA LEU A 38 16.82 2.81 5.62
C LEU A 38 15.29 2.76 5.74
N ALA A 39 14.57 3.46 4.87
CA ALA A 39 13.12 3.38 4.83
C ALA A 39 12.66 1.99 4.37
N PRO A 40 11.68 1.38 5.04
CA PRO A 40 11.17 0.08 4.62
C PRO A 40 10.38 0.20 3.31
N ALA A 41 10.43 -0.82 2.48
CA ALA A 41 9.53 -0.91 1.34
C ALA A 41 8.06 -0.82 1.83
N ARG A 42 7.25 0.00 1.15
CA ARG A 42 5.86 0.24 1.54
C ARG A 42 4.98 -0.88 0.99
N ILE A 43 4.22 -1.52 1.88
CA ILE A 43 3.27 -2.57 1.51
C ILE A 43 1.99 -1.95 0.96
N ALA A 44 1.52 -0.85 1.56
CA ALA A 44 0.26 -0.22 1.20
C ALA A 44 0.42 1.30 1.13
N THR A 45 -0.34 1.93 0.25
CA THR A 45 -0.55 3.38 0.30
C THR A 45 -1.45 3.76 1.48
N LEU A 46 -1.53 5.04 1.82
CA LEU A 46 -2.48 5.48 2.85
C LEU A 46 -3.93 5.14 2.45
N ARG A 47 -4.27 5.32 1.16
CA ARG A 47 -5.59 4.96 0.63
C ARG A 47 -5.91 3.48 0.85
N ASP A 48 -5.02 2.58 0.39
CA ASP A 48 -5.22 1.13 0.55
C ASP A 48 -5.40 0.74 2.01
N LYS A 49 -4.64 1.38 2.92
CA LYS A 49 -4.77 1.17 4.36
C LYS A 49 -6.14 1.58 4.89
N LEU A 50 -6.61 2.77 4.52
CA LEU A 50 -7.92 3.29 4.98
C LEU A 50 -9.08 2.48 4.42
N GLU A 51 -9.04 2.09 3.14
CA GLU A 51 -10.04 1.23 2.51
C GLU A 51 -10.11 -0.14 3.19
N GLU A 52 -8.95 -0.71 3.54
CA GLU A 52 -8.91 -2.00 4.22
C GLU A 52 -9.42 -1.93 5.66
N LEU A 53 -9.10 -0.86 6.39
CA LEU A 53 -9.66 -0.63 7.73
C LEU A 53 -11.20 -0.50 7.68
N ALA A 54 -11.72 0.23 6.69
CA ALA A 54 -13.16 0.35 6.47
C ALA A 54 -13.82 -1.01 6.16
N ARG A 55 -13.20 -1.84 5.28
CA ARG A 55 -13.69 -3.20 4.98
C ARG A 55 -13.68 -4.10 6.21
N CYS A 56 -12.74 -3.90 7.12
CA CYS A 56 -12.68 -4.61 8.40
C CYS A 56 -13.66 -4.08 9.46
N GLY A 57 -14.51 -3.11 9.10
CA GLY A 57 -15.53 -2.55 9.99
C GLY A 57 -14.97 -1.64 11.09
N VAL A 58 -13.82 -1.01 10.86
CA VAL A 58 -13.27 0.00 11.78
C VAL A 58 -14.03 1.31 11.59
N ASP A 59 -14.58 1.87 12.67
CA ASP A 59 -15.41 3.07 12.62
C ASP A 59 -14.60 4.34 12.34
N GLN A 60 -13.40 4.44 12.91
CA GLN A 60 -12.55 5.63 12.84
C GLN A 60 -11.08 5.29 12.60
N CYS A 61 -10.40 6.16 11.87
CA CYS A 61 -8.95 6.10 11.72
C CYS A 61 -8.33 7.47 11.99
N VAL A 62 -7.45 7.53 12.98
CA VAL A 62 -6.65 8.72 13.26
C VAL A 62 -5.33 8.61 12.52
N VAL A 63 -5.15 9.45 11.50
CA VAL A 63 -3.88 9.57 10.76
C VAL A 63 -3.09 10.73 11.35
N MET A 64 -2.11 10.41 12.19
CA MET A 64 -1.27 11.43 12.82
C MET A 64 -0.09 11.81 11.92
N PRO A 65 0.13 13.12 11.66
CA PRO A 65 1.36 13.58 11.01
C PRO A 65 2.58 13.22 11.88
N PHE A 66 3.42 12.28 11.38
CA PHE A 66 4.64 11.95 12.11
C PHE A 66 5.71 13.02 11.85
N SER A 67 6.08 13.74 12.88
CA SER A 67 6.99 14.87 12.85
C SER A 67 8.07 14.75 13.93
N THR A 68 9.10 15.56 13.84
CA THR A 68 10.13 15.66 14.89
C THR A 68 9.53 15.99 16.27
N ARG A 69 8.48 16.84 16.30
CA ARG A 69 7.76 17.16 17.55
C ARG A 69 7.08 15.92 18.14
N LEU A 70 6.37 15.14 17.30
CA LEU A 70 5.71 13.92 17.77
C LEU A 70 6.73 12.86 18.21
N ALA A 71 7.82 12.71 17.44
CA ALA A 71 8.91 11.77 17.75
C ALA A 71 9.65 12.11 19.07
N ALA A 72 9.62 13.37 19.49
CA ALA A 72 10.25 13.84 20.73
C ALA A 72 9.34 13.74 21.97
N LEU A 73 8.05 13.42 21.81
CA LEU A 73 7.14 13.27 22.95
C LEU A 73 7.60 12.14 23.86
N SER A 74 7.66 12.42 25.16
CA SER A 74 7.89 11.38 26.14
C SER A 74 6.74 10.34 26.09
N PRO A 75 6.97 9.09 26.53
CA PRO A 75 5.89 8.13 26.63
C PRO A 75 4.72 8.62 27.49
N GLN A 76 5.03 9.32 28.58
CA GLN A 76 4.02 9.88 29.46
C GLN A 76 3.16 10.93 28.75
N ALA A 77 3.78 11.90 28.06
CA ALA A 77 3.06 12.92 27.30
C ALA A 77 2.22 12.30 26.17
N PHE A 78 2.73 11.24 25.49
CA PHE A 78 1.95 10.52 24.48
C PHE A 78 0.67 9.91 25.08
N ILE A 79 0.74 9.31 26.26
CA ILE A 79 -0.43 8.74 26.94
C ILE A 79 -1.39 9.85 27.36
N GLU A 80 -0.91 10.84 28.11
CA GLU A 80 -1.78 11.84 28.74
C GLU A 80 -2.37 12.82 27.73
N ASP A 81 -1.54 13.37 26.83
CA ASP A 81 -1.97 14.41 25.89
C ASP A 81 -2.70 13.82 24.68
N ILE A 82 -2.22 12.67 24.14
CA ILE A 82 -2.80 12.11 22.91
C ILE A 82 -3.89 11.10 23.22
N LEU A 83 -3.58 10.04 23.98
CA LEU A 83 -4.55 8.96 24.20
C LEU A 83 -5.70 9.40 25.10
N VAL A 84 -5.41 10.09 26.21
CA VAL A 84 -6.42 10.47 27.18
C VAL A 84 -7.07 11.81 26.81
N ALA A 85 -6.30 12.90 26.70
CA ALA A 85 -6.87 14.24 26.55
C ALA A 85 -7.49 14.45 25.15
N GLN A 86 -6.85 13.99 24.06
CA GLN A 86 -7.34 14.22 22.71
C GLN A 86 -8.29 13.13 22.23
N LEU A 87 -7.99 11.85 22.49
CA LEU A 87 -8.78 10.73 21.98
C LEU A 87 -9.81 10.19 22.99
N GLY A 88 -9.66 10.47 24.27
CA GLY A 88 -10.58 9.99 25.31
C GLY A 88 -10.68 8.46 25.34
N VAL A 89 -9.55 7.76 25.16
CA VAL A 89 -9.54 6.30 25.05
C VAL A 89 -10.14 5.62 26.28
N ARG A 90 -10.93 4.57 26.05
CA ARG A 90 -11.48 3.69 27.08
C ARG A 90 -10.79 2.34 27.10
N TYR A 91 -10.21 1.96 25.99
CA TYR A 91 -9.53 0.69 25.80
C TYR A 91 -8.40 0.86 24.78
N VAL A 92 -7.24 0.29 25.05
CA VAL A 92 -6.08 0.33 24.14
C VAL A 92 -5.63 -1.10 23.85
N LEU A 93 -5.63 -1.48 22.57
CA LEU A 93 -5.14 -2.77 22.10
C LEU A 93 -3.81 -2.60 21.39
N VAL A 94 -2.77 -3.25 21.89
CA VAL A 94 -1.41 -3.18 21.33
C VAL A 94 -0.86 -4.56 20.99
N GLY A 95 0.12 -4.61 20.09
CA GLY A 95 0.86 -5.84 19.80
C GLY A 95 1.85 -6.20 20.94
N ASP A 96 2.38 -7.41 20.88
CA ASP A 96 3.33 -7.93 21.87
C ASP A 96 4.70 -7.22 21.89
N ASP A 97 5.10 -6.63 20.75
CA ASP A 97 6.35 -5.89 20.57
C ASP A 97 6.16 -4.35 20.56
N PHE A 98 5.01 -3.90 21.06
CA PHE A 98 4.66 -2.48 21.06
C PHE A 98 5.64 -1.61 21.84
N ARG A 99 6.13 -0.56 21.18
CA ARG A 99 6.99 0.47 21.78
C ARG A 99 6.58 1.85 21.28
N PHE A 100 6.59 2.84 22.15
CA PHE A 100 6.13 4.19 21.83
C PHE A 100 6.94 5.28 22.55
N GLY A 101 6.65 6.53 22.20
CA GLY A 101 7.32 7.70 22.74
C GLY A 101 8.77 7.86 22.27
N ALA A 102 9.40 8.92 22.71
CA ALA A 102 10.77 9.25 22.35
C ALA A 102 11.72 8.08 22.65
N ARG A 103 12.59 7.79 21.68
CA ARG A 103 13.57 6.67 21.74
C ARG A 103 12.94 5.30 22.01
N ARG A 104 11.63 5.14 21.73
CA ARG A 104 10.87 3.90 22.01
C ARG A 104 10.92 3.49 23.49
N ALA A 105 10.99 4.47 24.39
CA ALA A 105 11.15 4.23 25.82
C ALA A 105 9.89 3.69 26.49
N GLY A 106 8.69 3.93 25.92
CA GLY A 106 7.42 3.38 26.41
C GLY A 106 7.20 1.93 25.98
N ASP A 107 6.60 1.15 26.84
CA ASP A 107 6.24 -0.25 26.62
C ASP A 107 4.85 -0.59 27.16
N TYR A 108 4.49 -1.88 27.06
CA TYR A 108 3.21 -2.37 27.56
C TYR A 108 3.02 -2.10 29.06
N ALA A 109 4.02 -2.36 29.89
CA ALA A 109 3.90 -2.18 31.33
C ALA A 109 3.62 -0.72 31.71
N MET A 110 4.25 0.22 30.99
CA MET A 110 4.03 1.65 31.22
C MET A 110 2.61 2.09 30.85
N ILE A 111 2.07 1.64 29.70
CA ILE A 111 0.72 2.02 29.28
C ILE A 111 -0.35 1.34 30.14
N ASP A 112 -0.12 0.10 30.59
CA ASP A 112 -1.00 -0.63 31.50
C ASP A 112 -1.10 0.07 32.87
N ALA A 113 0.04 0.42 33.47
CA ALA A 113 0.07 1.18 34.72
C ALA A 113 -0.60 2.56 34.57
N ALA A 114 -0.43 3.22 33.43
CA ALA A 114 -1.12 4.47 33.13
C ALA A 114 -2.62 4.27 32.98
N GLY A 115 -3.07 3.18 32.37
CA GLY A 115 -4.47 2.80 32.23
C GLY A 115 -5.17 2.65 33.58
N GLN A 116 -4.52 1.93 34.50
CA GLN A 116 -5.04 1.78 35.90
C GLN A 116 -5.19 3.12 36.61
N ARG A 117 -4.27 4.05 36.36
CA ARG A 117 -4.28 5.40 37.02
C ARG A 117 -5.27 6.35 36.36
N LEU A 118 -5.42 6.29 35.02
CA LEU A 118 -6.16 7.27 34.20
C LEU A 118 -7.54 6.77 33.75
N GLY A 119 -7.91 5.54 34.11
CA GLY A 119 -9.25 4.99 33.91
C GLY A 119 -9.51 4.45 32.49
N PHE A 120 -8.54 3.79 31.87
CA PHE A 120 -8.73 3.03 30.63
C PHE A 120 -8.09 1.64 30.73
N ASP A 121 -8.66 0.68 30.01
CA ASP A 121 -8.14 -0.68 29.97
C ASP A 121 -7.07 -0.84 28.90
N VAL A 122 -6.14 -1.77 29.12
CA VAL A 122 -5.09 -2.11 28.15
C VAL A 122 -5.04 -3.61 27.92
N ALA A 123 -5.01 -4.03 26.66
CA ALA A 123 -4.79 -5.43 26.32
C ALA A 123 -3.62 -5.59 25.35
N ARG A 124 -2.95 -6.72 25.52
CA ARG A 124 -1.88 -7.16 24.62
C ARG A 124 -2.39 -8.26 23.72
N MET A 125 -2.24 -8.09 22.42
CA MET A 125 -2.50 -9.13 21.47
C MET A 125 -1.22 -9.95 21.23
N GLN A 126 -1.36 -11.27 21.35
CA GLN A 126 -0.29 -12.19 20.97
C GLN A 126 -0.09 -12.20 19.46
N SER A 127 1.12 -12.58 19.03
CA SER A 127 1.43 -12.75 17.61
C SER A 127 0.49 -13.78 16.96
N TYR A 128 0.08 -13.48 15.76
CA TYR A 128 -0.76 -14.36 14.94
C TYR A 128 0.11 -15.13 13.93
N GLU A 129 -0.18 -16.40 13.73
CA GLU A 129 0.54 -17.25 12.79
C GLU A 129 -0.40 -17.80 11.71
N VAL A 130 0.15 -17.92 10.50
CA VAL A 130 -0.48 -18.60 9.37
C VAL A 130 0.50 -19.66 8.88
N HIS A 131 0.06 -20.92 8.85
CA HIS A 131 0.89 -22.09 8.49
C HIS A 131 2.23 -22.11 9.22
N GLY A 132 2.24 -21.84 10.54
CA GLY A 132 3.44 -21.82 11.36
C GLY A 132 4.38 -20.62 11.13
N THR A 133 3.97 -19.66 10.33
CA THR A 133 4.73 -18.43 10.09
C THR A 133 4.07 -17.26 10.82
N ARG A 134 4.83 -16.55 11.64
CA ARG A 134 4.36 -15.34 12.31
C ARG A 134 3.99 -14.28 11.26
N VAL A 135 2.77 -13.78 11.32
CA VAL A 135 2.31 -12.68 10.46
C VAL A 135 2.92 -11.37 10.94
N SER A 136 3.75 -10.78 10.10
CA SER A 136 4.37 -9.48 10.37
C SER A 136 4.59 -8.71 9.07
N SER A 137 4.76 -7.39 9.17
CA SER A 137 5.12 -6.58 8.00
C SER A 137 6.46 -7.00 7.37
N SER A 138 7.37 -7.60 8.12
CA SER A 138 8.65 -8.10 7.59
C SER A 138 8.42 -9.33 6.73
N THR A 139 7.69 -10.33 7.22
CA THR A 139 7.38 -11.56 6.45
C THR A 139 6.56 -11.28 5.19
N VAL A 140 5.64 -10.31 5.25
CA VAL A 140 4.90 -9.86 4.06
C VAL A 140 5.84 -9.20 3.04
N ARG A 141 6.77 -8.33 3.47
CA ARG A 141 7.76 -7.71 2.56
C ARG A 141 8.68 -8.74 1.91
N GLU A 142 9.12 -9.74 2.67
CA GLU A 142 9.93 -10.84 2.15
C GLU A 142 9.19 -11.62 1.05
N ALA A 143 7.92 -12.00 1.28
CA ALA A 143 7.10 -12.68 0.29
C ALA A 143 6.92 -11.82 -0.98
N LEU A 144 6.57 -10.54 -0.83
CA LEU A 144 6.38 -9.61 -1.95
C LEU A 144 7.68 -9.38 -2.74
N ALA A 145 8.81 -9.21 -2.06
CA ALA A 145 10.11 -9.02 -2.71
C ALA A 145 10.54 -10.26 -3.49
N ALA A 146 10.25 -11.45 -2.97
CA ALA A 146 10.48 -12.73 -3.66
C ALA A 146 9.53 -12.95 -4.85
N GLY A 147 8.41 -12.21 -4.90
CA GLY A 147 7.35 -12.44 -5.90
C GLY A 147 6.44 -13.61 -5.55
N ASP A 148 6.50 -14.11 -4.32
CA ASP A 148 5.59 -15.16 -3.82
C ASP A 148 4.25 -14.53 -3.41
N MET A 149 3.43 -14.28 -4.43
CA MET A 149 2.14 -13.61 -4.27
C MET A 149 1.15 -14.48 -3.50
N ALA A 150 1.26 -15.80 -3.62
CA ALA A 150 0.41 -16.73 -2.87
C ALA A 150 0.70 -16.66 -1.36
N ARG A 151 1.96 -16.70 -0.98
CA ARG A 151 2.38 -16.52 0.42
C ARG A 151 2.02 -15.12 0.94
N ALA A 152 2.24 -14.07 0.13
CA ALA A 152 1.85 -12.72 0.50
C ALA A 152 0.34 -12.63 0.76
N ALA A 153 -0.50 -13.21 -0.11
CA ALA A 153 -1.95 -13.25 0.04
C ALA A 153 -2.37 -14.02 1.30
N ALA A 154 -1.77 -15.17 1.59
CA ALA A 154 -2.03 -15.93 2.81
C ALA A 154 -1.71 -15.13 4.08
N LEU A 155 -0.56 -14.43 4.12
CA LEU A 155 -0.17 -13.57 5.24
C LEU A 155 -1.05 -12.33 5.41
N LEU A 156 -1.54 -11.75 4.30
CA LEU A 156 -2.42 -10.57 4.29
C LEU A 156 -3.89 -10.92 4.52
N GLY A 157 -4.28 -12.19 4.29
CA GLY A 157 -5.69 -12.63 4.27
C GLY A 157 -6.45 -12.18 3.00
N ARG A 158 -5.75 -11.65 1.99
CA ARG A 158 -6.29 -11.17 0.72
C ARG A 158 -5.20 -11.02 -0.34
N PRO A 159 -5.53 -10.97 -1.64
CA PRO A 159 -4.56 -10.62 -2.66
C PRO A 159 -3.88 -9.26 -2.37
N TYR A 160 -2.60 -9.17 -2.69
CA TYR A 160 -1.89 -7.90 -2.60
C TYR A 160 -2.40 -6.96 -3.69
N ALA A 161 -2.77 -5.74 -3.32
CA ALA A 161 -3.32 -4.76 -4.24
C ALA A 161 -2.72 -3.38 -4.02
N ILE A 162 -2.72 -2.59 -5.09
CA ILE A 162 -2.33 -1.18 -5.12
C ILE A 162 -3.47 -0.38 -5.74
N SER A 163 -3.94 0.65 -5.03
CA SER A 163 -4.96 1.56 -5.55
C SER A 163 -4.36 2.95 -5.82
N GLY A 164 -4.84 3.59 -6.87
CA GLY A 164 -4.38 4.92 -7.23
C GLY A 164 -5.21 5.56 -8.33
N HIS A 165 -5.01 6.86 -8.52
CA HIS A 165 -5.57 7.59 -9.66
C HIS A 165 -4.82 7.22 -10.95
N VAL A 166 -5.59 7.03 -12.01
CA VAL A 166 -5.02 6.89 -13.35
C VAL A 166 -4.44 8.23 -13.79
N VAL A 167 -3.16 8.23 -14.10
CA VAL A 167 -2.42 9.41 -14.57
C VAL A 167 -2.00 9.26 -16.03
N HIS A 168 -1.69 10.38 -16.68
CA HIS A 168 -1.16 10.36 -18.03
C HIS A 168 0.23 9.72 -18.08
N GLY A 169 0.41 8.69 -18.91
CA GLY A 169 1.71 8.12 -19.26
C GLY A 169 2.36 8.85 -20.45
N ARG A 170 3.56 8.43 -20.83
CA ARG A 170 4.31 8.96 -22.00
C ARG A 170 3.72 8.61 -23.37
N LYS A 171 2.58 7.90 -23.45
CA LYS A 171 1.89 7.46 -24.69
C LYS A 171 2.73 6.55 -25.61
N LEU A 172 3.86 6.02 -25.15
CA LEU A 172 4.74 5.14 -25.93
C LEU A 172 4.02 3.86 -26.41
N GLY A 173 3.09 3.32 -25.61
CA GLY A 173 2.32 2.14 -26.00
C GLY A 173 1.47 2.31 -27.26
N ARG A 174 1.05 3.55 -27.58
CA ARG A 174 0.34 3.85 -28.85
C ARG A 174 1.27 3.83 -30.07
N GLU A 175 2.50 4.33 -29.90
CA GLU A 175 3.50 4.34 -30.98
C GLU A 175 3.99 2.93 -31.27
N LEU A 176 4.12 2.08 -30.24
CA LEU A 176 4.53 0.68 -30.37
C LEU A 176 3.49 -0.21 -31.04
N GLY A 177 2.21 -0.06 -30.68
CA GLY A 177 1.13 -0.89 -31.24
C GLY A 177 0.76 -0.48 -32.67
N ALA A 178 0.95 0.78 -33.05
CA ALA A 178 0.71 1.23 -34.45
C ALA A 178 1.74 0.65 -35.42
N SER A 179 2.90 0.20 -34.92
CA SER A 179 3.97 -0.36 -35.78
C SER A 179 3.88 -1.87 -36.03
N ALA A 180 3.21 -2.62 -35.13
CA ALA A 180 3.28 -4.10 -35.14
C ALA A 180 2.04 -4.80 -35.72
N ALA A 181 0.88 -4.16 -35.74
CA ALA A 181 -0.34 -4.79 -36.28
C ALA A 181 -1.14 -3.74 -37.04
N GLY A 182 -1.10 -3.77 -38.36
CA GLY A 182 -1.81 -2.85 -39.24
C GLY A 182 -3.17 -2.41 -38.65
N ALA A 183 -3.31 -1.11 -38.32
CA ALA A 183 -4.54 -0.44 -37.88
C ALA A 183 -5.14 -0.87 -36.55
N GLY A 184 -4.38 -1.47 -35.64
CA GLY A 184 -4.83 -1.77 -34.25
C GLY A 184 -4.54 -0.62 -33.27
N ASP A 185 -5.38 -0.48 -32.28
CA ASP A 185 -5.43 0.62 -31.29
C ASP A 185 -4.26 0.65 -30.28
N GLY A 186 -3.13 -0.01 -30.53
CA GLY A 186 -1.91 -0.04 -29.71
C GLY A 186 -2.13 -0.57 -28.28
N PHE A 187 -1.06 -0.90 -27.59
CA PHE A 187 -1.14 -1.31 -26.17
C PHE A 187 -1.57 -0.13 -25.29
N ARG A 188 -2.81 -0.18 -24.80
CA ARG A 188 -3.34 0.85 -23.91
C ARG A 188 -2.92 0.53 -22.48
N THR A 189 -2.06 1.36 -21.90
CA THR A 189 -1.64 1.22 -20.51
C THR A 189 -2.29 2.26 -19.62
N LEU A 190 -2.79 1.80 -18.49
CA LEU A 190 -3.27 2.61 -17.38
C LEU A 190 -2.10 2.80 -16.42
N ASN A 191 -1.75 4.04 -16.14
CA ASN A 191 -0.61 4.36 -15.29
C ASN A 191 -1.13 4.80 -13.93
N LEU A 192 -0.79 4.06 -12.89
CA LEU A 192 -1.07 4.44 -11.51
C LEU A 192 0.24 4.88 -10.84
N ARG A 193 0.23 6.07 -10.25
CA ARG A 193 1.38 6.54 -9.49
C ARG A 193 1.40 5.90 -8.11
N PHE A 194 2.50 5.23 -7.78
CA PHE A 194 2.75 4.80 -6.42
C PHE A 194 3.44 5.94 -5.65
N PRO A 195 2.85 6.44 -4.56
CA PRO A 195 3.33 7.67 -3.90
C PRO A 195 4.63 7.51 -3.12
N HIS A 196 5.15 6.28 -3.02
CA HIS A 196 6.38 5.97 -2.30
C HIS A 196 7.47 5.55 -3.27
N TRP A 197 8.71 5.90 -2.96
CA TRP A 197 9.86 5.62 -3.81
C TRP A 197 10.29 4.14 -3.82
N LYS A 198 9.86 3.33 -2.83
CA LYS A 198 10.22 1.91 -2.70
C LYS A 198 8.97 1.05 -2.47
N PRO A 199 8.41 0.44 -3.52
CA PRO A 199 7.35 -0.54 -3.40
C PRO A 199 7.88 -1.85 -2.80
N ALA A 200 7.00 -2.65 -2.19
CA ALA A 200 7.37 -3.92 -1.59
C ALA A 200 7.52 -5.05 -2.64
N ALA A 201 6.91 -4.88 -3.81
CA ALA A 201 7.02 -5.79 -4.95
C ALA A 201 7.56 -5.05 -6.16
N SER A 202 8.14 -5.77 -7.14
CA SER A 202 8.57 -5.24 -8.42
C SER A 202 8.57 -6.33 -9.50
N GLY A 203 8.42 -5.93 -10.75
CA GLY A 203 8.40 -6.83 -11.91
C GLY A 203 7.08 -6.81 -12.67
N ILE A 204 6.87 -7.84 -13.47
CA ILE A 204 5.68 -8.05 -14.30
C ILE A 204 4.75 -9.05 -13.62
N PHE A 205 3.45 -8.71 -13.57
CA PHE A 205 2.44 -9.47 -12.84
C PHE A 205 1.19 -9.71 -13.68
N ALA A 206 0.61 -10.90 -13.56
CA ALA A 206 -0.79 -11.12 -13.92
C ALA A 206 -1.66 -10.45 -12.85
N VAL A 207 -2.69 -9.69 -13.28
CA VAL A 207 -3.47 -8.83 -12.40
C VAL A 207 -4.97 -8.88 -12.68
N HIS A 208 -5.75 -8.48 -11.67
CA HIS A 208 -7.14 -8.07 -11.81
C HIS A 208 -7.26 -6.56 -11.58
N VAL A 209 -7.98 -5.87 -12.48
CA VAL A 209 -8.17 -4.42 -12.45
C VAL A 209 -9.62 -4.10 -12.12
N TYR A 210 -9.85 -3.47 -10.97
CA TYR A 210 -11.17 -3.04 -10.49
C TYR A 210 -11.35 -1.54 -10.67
N GLY A 211 -12.61 -1.11 -10.81
CA GLY A 211 -13.00 0.30 -10.87
C GLY A 211 -13.21 0.85 -12.29
N LEU A 212 -13.05 0.01 -13.31
CA LEU A 212 -13.39 0.36 -14.71
C LEU A 212 -14.84 0.01 -15.01
N MET A 213 -15.29 -1.18 -14.59
CA MET A 213 -16.63 -1.68 -14.86
C MET A 213 -17.63 -1.17 -13.81
N PRO A 214 -18.82 -0.68 -14.23
CA PRO A 214 -19.83 -0.16 -13.29
C PRO A 214 -20.38 -1.21 -12.34
N ASP A 215 -20.41 -2.47 -12.75
CA ASP A 215 -20.88 -3.62 -11.95
C ASP A 215 -19.83 -4.15 -10.98
N GLY A 216 -18.62 -3.55 -10.96
CA GLY A 216 -17.52 -3.98 -10.11
C GLY A 216 -16.76 -5.20 -10.60
N THR A 217 -17.09 -5.75 -11.77
CA THR A 217 -16.37 -6.89 -12.38
C THR A 217 -14.91 -6.49 -12.66
N PRO A 218 -13.92 -7.28 -12.23
CA PRO A 218 -12.53 -7.00 -12.55
C PRO A 218 -12.21 -7.34 -13.99
N LEU A 219 -11.31 -6.59 -14.60
CA LEU A 219 -10.73 -6.92 -15.91
C LEU A 219 -9.39 -7.65 -15.71
N PRO A 220 -9.14 -8.76 -16.44
CA PRO A 220 -7.84 -9.40 -16.43
C PRO A 220 -6.81 -8.51 -17.13
N GLY A 221 -5.57 -8.58 -16.68
CA GLY A 221 -4.51 -7.76 -17.24
C GLY A 221 -3.11 -8.20 -16.86
N VAL A 222 -2.15 -7.49 -17.40
CA VAL A 222 -0.73 -7.59 -17.06
C VAL A 222 -0.27 -6.22 -16.58
N ALA A 223 0.52 -6.19 -15.52
CA ALA A 223 1.03 -4.94 -14.96
C ALA A 223 2.53 -5.00 -14.69
N ASN A 224 3.21 -3.90 -15.00
CA ASN A 224 4.59 -3.66 -14.60
C ASN A 224 4.61 -2.72 -13.39
N LEU A 225 5.17 -3.18 -12.28
CA LEU A 225 5.46 -2.35 -11.11
C LEU A 225 6.97 -2.11 -11.03
N GLY A 226 7.38 -0.91 -11.37
CA GLY A 226 8.81 -0.59 -11.46
C GLY A 226 9.13 0.86 -11.16
N VAL A 227 10.43 1.11 -11.00
CA VAL A 227 10.98 2.46 -10.83
C VAL A 227 11.45 2.95 -12.20
N ARG A 228 10.78 3.96 -12.74
CA ARG A 228 11.31 4.63 -13.93
C ARG A 228 12.42 5.58 -13.51
N PRO A 229 13.66 5.41 -14.05
CA PRO A 229 14.71 6.38 -13.85
C PRO A 229 14.24 7.77 -14.28
N SER A 230 14.47 8.78 -13.46
CA SER A 230 14.28 10.15 -13.88
C SER A 230 15.34 10.50 -14.91
N VAL A 231 14.91 11.11 -16.02
CA VAL A 231 15.82 11.76 -16.97
C VAL A 231 16.10 13.21 -16.57
N ASP A 232 15.47 13.69 -15.48
CA ASP A 232 15.74 15.02 -14.92
C ASP A 232 16.86 14.92 -13.89
N PRO A 233 18.04 15.57 -14.14
CA PRO A 233 19.14 15.58 -13.20
C PRO A 233 18.81 16.18 -11.83
N ASN A 234 17.71 16.97 -11.75
CA ASN A 234 17.26 17.61 -10.53
C ASN A 234 16.20 16.79 -9.77
N ASP A 235 15.83 15.60 -10.26
CA ASP A 235 14.90 14.71 -9.55
C ASP A 235 15.64 14.01 -8.40
N VAL A 236 15.68 14.68 -7.27
CA VAL A 236 16.28 14.20 -6.01
C VAL A 236 15.69 12.88 -5.50
N ASN A 237 14.58 12.41 -6.06
CA ASN A 237 13.91 11.16 -5.66
C ASN A 237 14.28 9.96 -6.55
N GLY A 238 15.23 10.12 -7.48
CA GLY A 238 15.80 9.01 -8.27
C GLY A 238 14.84 8.27 -9.21
N GLY A 239 13.69 8.85 -9.49
CA GLY A 239 12.68 8.29 -10.38
C GLY A 239 11.30 8.14 -9.73
N ARG A 240 10.29 7.85 -10.56
CA ARG A 240 8.90 7.64 -10.12
C ARG A 240 8.56 6.17 -10.18
N VAL A 241 7.99 5.66 -9.08
CA VAL A 241 7.38 4.34 -9.09
C VAL A 241 6.02 4.43 -9.78
N LEU A 242 5.85 3.62 -10.81
CA LEU A 242 4.60 3.49 -11.56
C LEU A 242 4.16 2.04 -11.58
N LEU A 243 2.85 1.86 -11.51
CA LEU A 243 2.18 0.63 -11.86
C LEU A 243 1.53 0.86 -13.23
N GLU A 244 2.13 0.29 -14.27
CA GLU A 244 1.66 0.37 -15.64
C GLU A 244 0.87 -0.90 -15.94
N THR A 245 -0.43 -0.75 -16.14
CA THR A 245 -1.36 -1.87 -16.29
C THR A 245 -1.97 -1.89 -17.66
N HIS A 246 -1.92 -3.03 -18.35
CA HIS A 246 -2.60 -3.32 -19.60
C HIS A 246 -3.73 -4.31 -19.33
N CYS A 247 -4.97 -3.96 -19.71
CA CYS A 247 -6.12 -4.87 -19.63
C CYS A 247 -6.19 -5.67 -20.94
N LEU A 248 -6.25 -7.01 -20.83
CA LEU A 248 -6.26 -7.91 -21.99
C LEU A 248 -7.55 -7.78 -22.78
N ASP A 249 -8.69 -7.83 -22.09
CA ASP A 249 -10.01 -7.71 -22.70
C ASP A 249 -10.59 -6.33 -22.38
N TRP A 250 -10.30 -5.36 -23.27
CA TRP A 250 -10.86 -4.03 -23.09
C TRP A 250 -12.33 -4.02 -23.52
N PRO A 251 -13.30 -3.71 -22.64
CA PRO A 251 -14.71 -3.78 -22.96
C PRO A 251 -15.08 -2.85 -24.13
N ALA A 252 -15.91 -3.34 -25.05
CA ALA A 252 -16.38 -2.57 -26.19
C ALA A 252 -17.09 -1.28 -25.75
N ALA A 253 -17.83 -1.30 -24.64
CA ALA A 253 -18.46 -0.14 -24.03
C ALA A 253 -17.47 0.97 -23.64
N LEU A 254 -16.21 0.61 -23.32
CA LEU A 254 -15.11 1.55 -23.06
C LEU A 254 -14.28 1.85 -24.31
N SER A 255 -14.46 1.10 -25.42
CA SER A 255 -13.66 1.22 -26.65
C SER A 255 -14.10 2.34 -27.55
N ASN A 256 -15.41 2.62 -27.66
CA ASN A 256 -15.98 3.55 -28.63
C ASN A 256 -15.70 5.02 -28.29
N HIS A 257 -15.25 5.31 -27.09
CA HIS A 257 -14.91 6.65 -26.64
C HIS A 257 -13.59 6.66 -25.89
N LEU A 258 -12.45 6.51 -26.63
CA LEU A 258 -11.19 7.00 -26.11
C LEU A 258 -10.60 6.26 -24.92
N GLY A 259 -10.69 4.96 -24.87
CA GLY A 259 -10.01 3.99 -23.98
C GLY A 259 -9.26 4.46 -22.75
N SER A 260 -8.53 5.53 -22.85
CA SER A 260 -7.80 6.11 -21.71
C SER A 260 -8.43 7.38 -21.17
N LYS A 261 -9.22 8.14 -21.93
CA LYS A 261 -9.76 9.42 -21.42
C LYS A 261 -10.81 9.23 -20.33
N GLU A 262 -11.63 8.20 -20.42
CA GLU A 262 -12.64 7.90 -19.39
C GLU A 262 -12.04 7.27 -18.14
N ALA A 263 -10.86 6.67 -18.24
CA ALA A 263 -10.15 6.11 -17.11
C ALA A 263 -9.32 7.15 -16.34
N TYR A 264 -8.95 8.27 -16.98
CA TYR A 264 -8.16 9.31 -16.32
C TYR A 264 -8.91 9.93 -15.14
N GLY A 265 -8.18 10.06 -14.02
CA GLY A 265 -8.73 10.56 -12.77
C GLY A 265 -9.59 9.56 -12.00
N LYS A 266 -10.01 8.43 -12.61
CA LYS A 266 -10.63 7.34 -11.85
C LYS A 266 -9.62 6.73 -10.88
N ILE A 267 -10.14 6.23 -9.78
CA ILE A 267 -9.39 5.44 -8.83
C ILE A 267 -9.56 3.98 -9.23
N LEU A 268 -8.46 3.33 -9.55
CA LEU A 268 -8.45 1.89 -9.82
C LEU A 268 -7.75 1.16 -8.69
N ARG A 269 -8.17 -0.09 -8.48
CA ARG A 269 -7.49 -1.05 -7.61
C ARG A 269 -6.98 -2.19 -8.47
N VAL A 270 -5.69 -2.44 -8.42
CA VAL A 270 -5.00 -3.49 -9.16
C VAL A 270 -4.52 -4.55 -8.19
N GLU A 271 -5.08 -5.75 -8.30
CA GLU A 271 -4.66 -6.92 -7.53
C GLU A 271 -3.56 -7.66 -8.29
N LEU A 272 -2.42 -7.82 -7.66
CA LEU A 272 -1.28 -8.56 -8.20
C LEU A 272 -1.42 -10.04 -7.80
N LEU A 273 -1.73 -10.89 -8.77
CA LEU A 273 -2.10 -12.28 -8.53
C LEU A 273 -0.90 -13.23 -8.61
N HIS A 274 -0.08 -13.05 -9.64
CA HIS A 274 1.08 -13.88 -9.91
C HIS A 274 2.20 -13.05 -10.52
N LYS A 275 3.44 -13.27 -10.09
CA LYS A 275 4.61 -12.66 -10.71
C LYS A 275 5.03 -13.49 -11.91
N LEU A 276 5.00 -12.91 -13.09
CA LEU A 276 5.45 -13.56 -14.32
C LEU A 276 6.97 -13.60 -14.36
N HIS A 277 7.60 -12.42 -14.26
CA HIS A 277 9.06 -12.30 -14.22
C HIS A 277 9.50 -10.92 -13.68
N GLY A 278 10.81 -10.72 -13.55
CA GLY A 278 11.42 -9.41 -13.24
C GLY A 278 11.36 -8.46 -14.43
N GLU A 279 11.71 -7.19 -14.20
CA GLU A 279 11.87 -6.23 -15.29
C GLU A 279 12.97 -6.70 -16.26
N LEU A 280 12.64 -6.72 -17.55
CA LEU A 280 13.58 -7.05 -18.63
C LEU A 280 13.99 -5.76 -19.35
N LYS A 281 15.25 -5.66 -19.72
CA LYS A 281 15.74 -4.63 -20.63
C LYS A 281 15.72 -5.18 -22.04
N TYR A 282 15.13 -4.41 -22.94
CA TYR A 282 15.07 -4.75 -24.36
C TYR A 282 15.96 -3.83 -25.17
N ASP A 283 16.75 -4.39 -26.07
CA ASP A 283 17.72 -3.64 -26.88
C ASP A 283 17.06 -2.96 -28.08
N SER A 284 15.81 -3.28 -28.39
CA SER A 284 15.04 -2.68 -29.47
C SER A 284 13.54 -2.63 -29.16
N LEU A 285 12.81 -1.75 -29.89
CA LEU A 285 11.37 -1.64 -29.80
C LEU A 285 10.66 -2.93 -30.23
N ASP A 286 11.16 -3.62 -31.26
CA ASP A 286 10.61 -4.91 -31.71
C ASP A 286 10.79 -6.01 -30.67
N ALA A 287 11.91 -6.02 -29.95
CA ALA A 287 12.13 -6.96 -28.85
C ALA A 287 11.18 -6.69 -27.68
N LEU A 288 10.94 -5.42 -27.35
CA LEU A 288 9.95 -5.00 -26.35
C LEU A 288 8.53 -5.43 -26.73
N THR A 289 8.13 -5.18 -27.98
CA THR A 289 6.79 -5.57 -28.48
C THR A 289 6.58 -7.08 -28.35
N ARG A 290 7.54 -7.89 -28.84
CA ARG A 290 7.48 -9.36 -28.69
C ARG A 290 7.49 -9.82 -27.22
N GLY A 291 8.14 -9.07 -26.34
CA GLY A 291 8.10 -9.32 -24.89
C GLY A 291 6.70 -9.12 -24.34
N ILE A 292 6.06 -7.99 -24.66
CA ILE A 292 4.70 -7.66 -24.22
C ILE A 292 3.66 -8.66 -24.76
N ASP A 293 3.80 -9.09 -26.02
CA ASP A 293 2.90 -10.08 -26.65
C ASP A 293 3.01 -11.47 -26.00
N ARG A 294 4.15 -11.78 -25.40
CA ARG A 294 4.38 -13.06 -24.71
C ARG A 294 3.83 -13.05 -23.28
N ASP A 295 3.83 -11.90 -22.61
CA ASP A 295 3.37 -11.71 -21.24
C ASP A 295 1.85 -11.69 -21.15
#